data_5ca87455e63354fbd9574be25e102a8e
#
_entry.id   5ca87455e63354fbd9574be25e102a8e
#
_cell.length_a   1.000
_cell.length_b   1.000
_cell.length_c   1.000
_cell.angle_alpha   90.00
_cell.angle_beta   90.00
_cell.angle_gamma   90.00
#
_symmetry.space_group_name_H-M   'P 1'
#
loop_
_entity.id
_entity.type
_entity.pdbx_description
1 polymer ?
#
loop_
_entity_poly.entity_id
_entity_poly.type
_entity_poly.pdbx_seq_one_letter_code
_entity_poly.pdbx_strand_id
1 'polypeptide(L)'
;KIISWLIDNFKNDQGIDLSADPMVLQRLKEAAEKAKCELSSSQQTEINLPFITADATGPKHLNTTLSRAKLEELCDDLINKATSPVNSCLKDSGLSTSGVDEVILVGGSTRMPKVQDSVSKLFGKEPNKSVNPDEVVSIGASIQGGVLKGEVNDVLLLDVTPLTLGIE
;
A
#
# COMPACT_ATOMS: atom_id res chain seq x y z
N LYS A 1 8.36 -4.89 -5.72
CA LYS A 1 9.34 -3.82 -5.91
C LYS A 1 10.48 -3.90 -4.89
N ILE A 2 10.23 -3.79 -3.57
CA ILE A 2 11.29 -3.86 -2.55
C ILE A 2 12.06 -5.19 -2.64
N ILE A 3 11.37 -6.31 -2.75
CA ILE A 3 11.99 -7.64 -2.86
C ILE A 3 12.94 -7.70 -4.06
N SER A 4 12.49 -7.24 -5.24
CA SER A 4 13.33 -7.21 -6.44
C SER A 4 14.58 -6.35 -6.22
N TRP A 5 14.41 -5.17 -5.62
CA TRP A 5 15.53 -4.29 -5.29
C TRP A 5 16.53 -4.93 -4.31
N LEU A 6 16.04 -5.67 -3.29
CA LEU A 6 16.92 -6.41 -2.35
C LEU A 6 17.70 -7.52 -3.06
N ILE A 7 17.05 -8.27 -3.96
CA ILE A 7 17.69 -9.33 -4.75
C ILE A 7 18.77 -8.74 -5.65
N ASP A 8 18.44 -7.66 -6.38
CA ASP A 8 19.38 -7.01 -7.30
C ASP A 8 20.59 -6.45 -6.54
N ASN A 9 20.38 -5.80 -5.39
CA ASN A 9 21.48 -5.31 -4.56
C ASN A 9 22.38 -6.44 -4.08
N PHE A 10 21.79 -7.52 -3.55
CA PHE A 10 22.55 -8.65 -3.06
C PHE A 10 23.33 -9.35 -4.19
N LYS A 11 22.72 -9.47 -5.35
CA LYS A 11 23.37 -10.03 -6.53
C LYS A 11 24.54 -9.19 -7.02
N ASN A 12 24.39 -7.85 -6.97
CA ASN A 12 25.47 -6.93 -7.33
C ASN A 12 26.64 -7.00 -6.33
N ASP A 13 26.35 -7.13 -5.02
CA ASP A 13 27.36 -7.14 -3.96
C ASP A 13 28.04 -8.49 -3.80
N GLN A 14 27.28 -9.60 -3.87
CA GLN A 14 27.76 -10.95 -3.55
C GLN A 14 27.81 -11.90 -4.75
N GLY A 15 27.30 -11.48 -5.91
CA GLY A 15 27.23 -12.32 -7.10
C GLY A 15 26.21 -13.45 -7.04
N ILE A 16 25.39 -13.53 -6.00
CA ILE A 16 24.44 -14.62 -5.75
C ILE A 16 23.01 -14.15 -6.00
N ASP A 17 22.25 -14.92 -6.76
CA ASP A 17 20.84 -14.67 -7.03
C ASP A 17 19.96 -15.35 -5.96
N LEU A 18 19.21 -14.56 -5.22
CA LEU A 18 18.34 -15.04 -4.15
C LEU A 18 16.94 -15.47 -4.64
N SER A 19 16.62 -15.29 -5.92
CA SER A 19 15.25 -15.50 -6.44
C SER A 19 14.84 -16.99 -6.53
N ALA A 20 15.79 -17.91 -6.48
CA ALA A 20 15.53 -19.34 -6.69
C ALA A 20 15.07 -20.09 -5.41
N ASP A 21 15.28 -19.51 -4.22
CA ASP A 21 14.97 -20.18 -2.95
C ASP A 21 13.65 -19.62 -2.34
N PRO A 22 12.59 -20.45 -2.26
CA PRO A 22 11.32 -20.02 -1.70
C PRO A 22 11.40 -19.57 -0.22
N MET A 23 12.28 -20.18 0.60
CA MET A 23 12.45 -19.76 1.99
C MET A 23 13.11 -18.39 2.09
N VAL A 24 14.08 -18.13 1.23
CA VAL A 24 14.72 -16.81 1.13
C VAL A 24 13.72 -15.77 0.68
N LEU A 25 12.91 -16.08 -0.34
CA LEU A 25 11.85 -15.17 -0.83
C LEU A 25 10.83 -14.84 0.26
N GLN A 26 10.45 -15.80 1.09
CA GLN A 26 9.54 -15.56 2.21
C GLN A 26 10.16 -14.60 3.24
N ARG A 27 11.43 -14.80 3.60
CA ARG A 27 12.15 -13.91 4.52
C ARG A 27 12.30 -12.50 3.94
N LEU A 28 12.59 -12.39 2.65
CA LEU A 28 12.66 -11.10 1.95
C LEU A 28 11.30 -10.40 1.94
N LYS A 29 10.20 -11.15 1.75
CA LYS A 29 8.84 -10.61 1.77
C LYS A 29 8.47 -10.04 3.13
N GLU A 30 8.75 -10.76 4.21
CA GLU A 30 8.49 -10.31 5.58
C GLU A 30 9.31 -9.06 5.92
N ALA A 31 10.59 -9.05 5.59
CA ALA A 31 11.47 -7.90 5.81
C ALA A 31 11.04 -6.66 4.96
N ALA A 32 10.63 -6.89 3.72
CA ALA A 32 10.15 -5.83 2.84
C ALA A 32 8.84 -5.21 3.36
N GLU A 33 7.90 -6.03 3.85
CA GLU A 33 6.64 -5.54 4.44
C GLU A 33 6.90 -4.76 5.72
N LYS A 34 7.76 -5.27 6.60
CA LYS A 34 8.18 -4.56 7.80
C LYS A 34 8.80 -3.21 7.46
N ALA A 35 9.75 -3.19 6.53
CA ALA A 35 10.41 -1.96 6.10
C ALA A 35 9.44 -0.94 5.49
N LYS A 36 8.47 -1.39 4.67
CA LYS A 36 7.41 -0.55 4.13
C LYS A 36 6.59 0.12 5.24
N CYS A 37 6.19 -0.64 6.26
CA CYS A 37 5.43 -0.11 7.39
C CYS A 37 6.24 0.91 8.20
N GLU A 38 7.50 0.61 8.51
CA GLU A 38 8.39 1.53 9.26
C GLU A 38 8.63 2.84 8.51
N LEU A 39 8.78 2.79 7.19
CA LEU A 39 8.99 3.96 6.34
C LEU A 39 7.75 4.86 6.20
N SER A 40 6.59 4.44 6.70
CA SER A 40 5.44 5.34 6.81
C SER A 40 5.65 6.43 7.87
N SER A 41 6.47 6.17 8.90
CA SER A 41 6.79 7.12 9.97
C SER A 41 8.26 7.56 9.97
N SER A 42 9.19 6.69 9.53
CA SER A 42 10.63 6.94 9.54
C SER A 42 11.15 7.36 8.17
N GLN A 43 12.29 8.07 8.12
CA GLN A 43 12.95 8.47 6.86
C GLN A 43 13.80 7.35 6.26
N GLN A 44 14.27 6.43 7.10
CA GLN A 44 15.05 5.28 6.70
C GLN A 44 14.84 4.13 7.68
N THR A 45 15.09 2.91 7.22
CA THR A 45 15.08 1.70 8.03
C THR A 45 16.20 0.74 7.60
N GLU A 46 16.69 -0.04 8.54
CA GLU A 46 17.68 -1.08 8.27
C GLU A 46 16.99 -2.42 8.03
N ILE A 47 17.39 -3.10 6.96
CA ILE A 47 16.96 -4.47 6.64
C ILE A 47 18.15 -5.38 6.89
N ASN A 48 18.06 -6.20 7.94
CA ASN A 48 19.10 -7.13 8.37
C ASN A 48 18.55 -8.56 8.35
N LEU A 49 19.06 -9.36 7.43
CA LEU A 49 18.71 -10.78 7.27
C LEU A 49 19.98 -11.62 7.38
N PRO A 50 20.37 -12.02 8.60
CA PRO A 50 21.53 -12.86 8.81
C PRO A 50 21.29 -14.27 8.21
N PHE A 51 22.37 -14.90 7.74
CA PHE A 51 22.34 -16.25 7.17
C PHE A 51 21.27 -16.39 6.07
N ILE A 52 21.23 -15.42 5.13
CA ILE A 52 20.24 -15.44 4.07
C ILE A 52 20.53 -16.55 3.05
N THR A 53 21.81 -16.83 2.81
CA THR A 53 22.29 -17.92 1.97
C THR A 53 23.71 -18.31 2.38
N ALA A 54 24.32 -19.28 1.69
CA ALA A 54 25.72 -19.68 1.86
C ALA A 54 26.32 -20.05 0.51
N ASP A 55 27.65 -19.87 0.40
CA ASP A 55 28.45 -20.35 -0.72
C ASP A 55 29.69 -21.10 -0.21
N ALA A 56 30.64 -21.42 -1.10
CA ALA A 56 31.88 -22.12 -0.76
C ALA A 56 32.75 -21.34 0.24
N THR A 57 32.56 -20.04 0.41
CA THR A 57 33.29 -19.19 1.36
C THR A 57 32.58 -19.08 2.74
N GLY A 58 31.37 -19.63 2.86
CA GLY A 58 30.61 -19.65 4.10
C GLY A 58 29.26 -18.92 4.01
N PRO A 59 28.64 -18.66 5.20
CA PRO A 59 27.34 -18.00 5.26
C PRO A 59 27.41 -16.56 4.78
N LYS A 60 26.35 -16.13 4.12
CA LYS A 60 26.14 -14.75 3.63
C LYS A 60 25.00 -14.09 4.37
N HIS A 61 25.14 -12.79 4.57
CA HIS A 61 24.19 -11.95 5.29
C HIS A 61 23.75 -10.81 4.38
N LEU A 62 22.46 -10.48 4.40
CA LEU A 62 21.96 -9.27 3.75
C LEU A 62 21.80 -8.19 4.83
N ASN A 63 22.55 -7.13 4.69
CA ASN A 63 22.41 -5.94 5.52
C ASN A 63 22.41 -4.71 4.61
N THR A 64 21.31 -3.97 4.61
CA THR A 64 21.17 -2.76 3.78
C THR A 64 20.21 -1.78 4.42
N THR A 65 20.32 -0.51 4.04
CA THR A 65 19.41 0.54 4.49
C THR A 65 18.49 0.93 3.35
N LEU A 66 17.18 0.93 3.62
CA LEU A 66 16.19 1.45 2.70
C LEU A 66 15.70 2.82 3.18
N SER A 67 15.82 3.84 2.34
CA SER A 67 15.27 5.16 2.62
C SER A 67 13.81 5.27 2.11
N ARG A 68 13.02 6.16 2.73
CA ARG A 68 11.68 6.51 2.24
C ARG A 68 11.73 6.99 0.79
N ALA A 69 12.68 7.86 0.46
CA ALA A 69 12.84 8.36 -0.91
C ALA A 69 13.06 7.22 -1.92
N LYS A 70 13.87 6.20 -1.56
CA LYS A 70 14.08 5.04 -2.42
C LYS A 70 12.81 4.17 -2.54
N LEU A 71 12.08 3.97 -1.45
CA LEU A 71 10.79 3.29 -1.49
C LEU A 71 9.79 4.02 -2.42
N GLU A 72 9.70 5.33 -2.31
CA GLU A 72 8.82 6.16 -3.13
C GLU A 72 9.20 6.11 -4.62
N GLU A 73 10.50 6.13 -4.93
CA GLU A 73 11.04 5.92 -6.28
C GLU A 73 10.62 4.55 -6.85
N LEU A 74 10.82 3.48 -6.07
CA LEU A 74 10.48 2.11 -6.46
C LEU A 74 8.98 1.91 -6.70
N CYS A 75 8.12 2.69 -6.06
CA CYS A 75 6.67 2.56 -6.10
C CYS A 75 5.98 3.62 -6.96
N ASP A 76 6.71 4.56 -7.55
CA ASP A 76 6.15 5.71 -8.27
C ASP A 76 5.21 5.30 -9.41
N ASP A 77 5.58 4.27 -10.17
CA ASP A 77 4.74 3.72 -11.24
C ASP A 77 3.40 3.14 -10.73
N LEU A 78 3.40 2.57 -9.53
CA LEU A 78 2.19 1.99 -8.92
C LEU A 78 1.27 3.09 -8.39
N ILE A 79 1.85 4.11 -7.76
CA ILE A 79 1.10 5.26 -7.24
C ILE A 79 0.47 6.05 -8.39
N ASN A 80 1.22 6.28 -9.46
CA ASN A 80 0.71 6.97 -10.64
C ASN A 80 -0.43 6.19 -11.34
N LYS A 81 -0.38 4.86 -11.34
CA LYS A 81 -1.47 4.03 -11.88
C LYS A 81 -2.77 4.19 -11.09
N ALA A 82 -2.73 4.51 -9.80
CA ALA A 82 -3.92 4.71 -9.00
C ALA A 82 -4.71 5.98 -9.39
N THR A 83 -4.08 6.93 -10.07
CA THR A 83 -4.72 8.18 -10.52
C THR A 83 -5.76 7.93 -11.63
N SER A 84 -5.53 6.93 -12.49
CA SER A 84 -6.45 6.65 -13.61
C SER A 84 -7.86 6.23 -13.16
N PRO A 85 -8.05 5.28 -12.22
CA PRO A 85 -9.36 4.96 -11.67
C PRO A 85 -10.06 6.15 -11.02
N VAL A 86 -9.31 7.01 -10.30
CA VAL A 86 -9.87 8.21 -9.67
C VAL A 86 -10.42 9.17 -10.71
N ASN A 87 -9.68 9.43 -11.77
CA ASN A 87 -10.12 10.29 -12.87
C ASN A 87 -11.36 9.73 -13.59
N SER A 88 -11.41 8.40 -13.79
CA SER A 88 -12.59 7.74 -14.36
C SER A 88 -13.81 7.92 -13.47
N CYS A 89 -13.67 7.70 -12.17
CA CYS A 89 -14.75 7.88 -11.19
C CYS A 89 -15.26 9.33 -11.17
N LEU A 90 -14.37 10.32 -11.16
CA LEU A 90 -14.75 11.74 -11.24
C LEU A 90 -15.52 12.05 -12.53
N LYS A 91 -15.05 11.54 -13.66
CA LYS A 91 -15.73 11.71 -14.96
C LYS A 91 -17.13 11.09 -14.95
N ASP A 92 -17.27 9.87 -14.44
CA ASP A 92 -18.54 9.13 -14.42
C ASP A 92 -19.55 9.79 -13.47
N SER A 93 -19.08 10.36 -12.35
CA SER A 93 -19.93 11.10 -11.41
C SER A 93 -20.30 12.52 -11.91
N GLY A 94 -19.64 13.04 -12.94
CA GLY A 94 -19.82 14.42 -13.41
C GLY A 94 -19.25 15.47 -12.46
N LEU A 95 -18.47 15.05 -11.44
CA LEU A 95 -17.86 15.96 -10.48
C LEU A 95 -16.46 16.39 -10.91
N SER A 96 -16.10 17.62 -10.56
CA SER A 96 -14.71 18.07 -10.55
C SER A 96 -14.03 17.74 -9.22
N THR A 97 -12.70 17.76 -9.19
CA THR A 97 -11.95 17.57 -7.93
C THR A 97 -12.33 18.58 -6.85
N SER A 98 -12.69 19.81 -7.24
CA SER A 98 -13.17 20.85 -6.32
C SER A 98 -14.59 20.60 -5.80
N GLY A 99 -15.40 19.84 -6.54
CA GLY A 99 -16.77 19.47 -6.15
C GLY A 99 -16.86 18.28 -5.20
N VAL A 100 -15.74 17.64 -4.88
CA VAL A 100 -15.66 16.58 -3.87
C VAL A 100 -15.53 17.25 -2.51
N ASP A 101 -16.45 16.98 -1.57
CA ASP A 101 -16.44 17.61 -0.25
C ASP A 101 -15.31 17.03 0.62
N GLU A 102 -15.21 15.72 0.71
CA GLU A 102 -14.18 15.02 1.50
C GLU A 102 -13.52 13.88 0.72
N VAL A 103 -12.24 13.65 1.01
CA VAL A 103 -11.45 12.53 0.52
C VAL A 103 -11.02 11.69 1.69
N ILE A 104 -11.50 10.46 1.75
CA ILE A 104 -11.20 9.52 2.82
C ILE A 104 -10.27 8.44 2.28
N LEU A 105 -9.15 8.21 2.98
CA LEU A 105 -8.18 7.19 2.62
C LEU A 105 -8.47 5.88 3.36
N VAL A 106 -8.52 4.78 2.62
CA VAL A 106 -8.86 3.44 3.12
C VAL A 106 -7.78 2.45 2.73
N GLY A 107 -7.45 1.52 3.63
CA GLY A 107 -6.45 0.48 3.44
C GLY A 107 -5.05 0.90 3.88
N GLY A 108 -4.26 -0.07 4.38
CA GLY A 108 -2.95 0.17 5.00
C GLY A 108 -1.93 0.86 4.09
N SER A 109 -1.99 0.65 2.77
CA SER A 109 -1.08 1.31 1.82
C SER A 109 -1.27 2.83 1.75
N THR A 110 -2.41 3.36 2.16
CA THR A 110 -2.68 4.80 2.23
C THR A 110 -1.95 5.50 3.38
N ARG A 111 -1.30 4.74 4.26
CA ARG A 111 -0.40 5.29 5.28
C ARG A 111 0.92 5.80 4.69
N MET A 112 1.26 5.40 3.47
CA MET A 112 2.47 5.88 2.79
C MET A 112 2.35 7.39 2.51
N PRO A 113 3.34 8.22 2.94
CA PRO A 113 3.31 9.66 2.72
C PRO A 113 3.13 10.05 1.25
N LYS A 114 3.83 9.40 0.33
CA LYS A 114 3.71 9.65 -1.11
C LYS A 114 2.29 9.45 -1.66
N VAL A 115 1.53 8.47 -1.13
CA VAL A 115 0.13 8.26 -1.51
C VAL A 115 -0.71 9.43 -1.04
N GLN A 116 -0.54 9.86 0.22
CA GLN A 116 -1.27 11.00 0.79
C GLN A 116 -0.97 12.28 0.03
N ASP A 117 0.31 12.54 -0.28
CA ASP A 117 0.75 13.72 -1.05
C ASP A 117 0.18 13.71 -2.47
N SER A 118 0.13 12.54 -3.12
CA SER A 118 -0.43 12.40 -4.47
C SER A 118 -1.92 12.70 -4.49
N VAL A 119 -2.66 12.23 -3.50
CA VAL A 119 -4.09 12.50 -3.33
C VAL A 119 -4.33 13.97 -3.01
N SER A 120 -3.56 14.54 -2.07
CA SER A 120 -3.65 15.96 -1.72
C SER A 120 -3.41 16.87 -2.94
N LYS A 121 -2.41 16.55 -3.76
CA LYS A 121 -2.13 17.27 -5.02
C LYS A 121 -3.27 17.15 -6.03
N LEU A 122 -3.85 15.96 -6.18
CA LEU A 122 -4.92 15.70 -7.14
C LEU A 122 -6.20 16.47 -6.79
N PHE A 123 -6.59 16.50 -5.52
CA PHE A 123 -7.82 17.15 -5.06
C PHE A 123 -7.62 18.58 -4.59
N GLY A 124 -6.38 19.07 -4.45
CA GLY A 124 -6.07 20.40 -3.92
C GLY A 124 -6.47 20.59 -2.46
N LYS A 125 -6.67 19.51 -1.73
CA LYS A 125 -7.04 19.49 -0.30
C LYS A 125 -6.43 18.29 0.42
N GLU A 126 -6.21 18.43 1.73
CA GLU A 126 -5.73 17.32 2.55
C GLU A 126 -6.80 16.22 2.70
N PRO A 127 -6.42 14.95 2.55
CA PRO A 127 -7.33 13.84 2.87
C PRO A 127 -7.75 13.84 4.33
N ASN A 128 -9.00 13.44 4.59
CA ASN A 128 -9.50 13.25 5.94
C ASN A 128 -8.76 12.10 6.63
N LYS A 129 -8.15 12.38 7.78
CA LYS A 129 -7.36 11.45 8.60
C LYS A 129 -8.07 11.06 9.90
N SER A 130 -9.35 11.42 10.07
CA SER A 130 -10.12 11.14 11.29
C SER A 130 -10.50 9.68 11.46
N VAL A 131 -10.47 8.90 10.38
CA VAL A 131 -10.78 7.47 10.39
C VAL A 131 -9.49 6.63 10.32
N ASN A 132 -9.47 5.50 11.03
CA ASN A 132 -8.40 4.54 10.91
C ASN A 132 -8.54 3.78 9.58
N PRO A 133 -7.58 3.89 8.65
CA PRO A 133 -7.68 3.27 7.31
C PRO A 133 -7.70 1.73 7.35
N ASP A 134 -7.27 1.10 8.44
CA ASP A 134 -7.27 -0.36 8.60
C ASP A 134 -8.61 -0.88 9.14
N GLU A 135 -9.38 -0.05 9.87
CA GLU A 135 -10.60 -0.44 10.58
C GLU A 135 -11.88 0.10 9.94
N VAL A 136 -11.79 1.16 9.15
CA VAL A 136 -12.96 1.88 8.64
C VAL A 136 -13.95 1.00 7.86
N VAL A 137 -13.45 -0.03 7.15
CA VAL A 137 -14.29 -0.98 6.40
C VAL A 137 -15.11 -1.85 7.35
N SER A 138 -14.50 -2.36 8.43
CA SER A 138 -15.21 -3.15 9.44
C SER A 138 -16.23 -2.33 10.22
N ILE A 139 -15.91 -1.07 10.52
CA ILE A 139 -16.84 -0.12 11.13
C ILE A 139 -18.04 0.12 10.21
N GLY A 140 -17.81 0.38 8.92
CA GLY A 140 -18.86 0.57 7.93
C GLY A 140 -19.76 -0.68 7.79
N ALA A 141 -19.16 -1.87 7.76
CA ALA A 141 -19.90 -3.13 7.72
C ALA A 141 -20.76 -3.33 8.98
N SER A 142 -20.28 -2.92 10.14
CA SER A 142 -21.04 -2.98 11.40
C SER A 142 -22.24 -2.03 11.39
N ILE A 143 -22.06 -0.80 10.87
CA ILE A 143 -23.14 0.17 10.69
C ILE A 143 -24.20 -0.38 9.72
N GLN A 144 -23.77 -0.94 8.59
CA GLN A 144 -24.68 -1.55 7.61
C GLN A 144 -25.45 -2.73 8.22
N GLY A 145 -24.80 -3.53 9.06
CA GLY A 145 -25.48 -4.58 9.84
C GLY A 145 -26.58 -4.03 10.75
N GLY A 146 -26.33 -2.90 11.41
CA GLY A 146 -27.32 -2.19 12.22
C GLY A 146 -28.50 -1.66 11.38
N VAL A 147 -28.24 -1.13 10.18
CA VAL A 147 -29.28 -0.69 9.22
C VAL A 147 -30.16 -1.87 8.81
N LEU A 148 -29.57 -3.01 8.45
CA LEU A 148 -30.32 -4.21 8.04
C LEU A 148 -31.17 -4.79 9.15
N LYS A 149 -30.79 -4.62 10.43
CA LYS A 149 -31.57 -5.01 11.60
C LYS A 149 -32.63 -3.99 12.00
N GLY A 150 -32.62 -2.80 11.41
CA GLY A 150 -33.50 -1.69 11.78
C GLY A 150 -33.10 -0.97 13.08
N GLU A 151 -31.89 -1.17 13.57
CA GLU A 151 -31.34 -0.50 14.74
C GLU A 151 -30.79 0.88 14.39
N VAL A 152 -30.37 1.11 13.14
CA VAL A 152 -29.88 2.36 12.57
C VAL A 152 -30.81 2.77 11.44
N ASN A 153 -31.47 3.93 11.54
CA ASN A 153 -32.51 4.35 10.58
C ASN A 153 -32.21 5.67 9.87
N ASP A 154 -31.12 6.34 10.23
CA ASP A 154 -30.72 7.64 9.71
C ASP A 154 -29.63 7.57 8.61
N VAL A 155 -29.22 6.37 8.23
CA VAL A 155 -28.22 6.11 7.19
C VAL A 155 -28.83 5.27 6.06
N LEU A 156 -28.71 5.74 4.83
CA LEU A 156 -29.06 5.01 3.62
C LEU A 156 -27.82 4.86 2.73
N LEU A 157 -27.40 3.61 2.49
CA LEU A 157 -26.38 3.29 1.49
C LEU A 157 -27.04 2.67 0.28
N LEU A 158 -26.85 3.30 -0.89
CA LEU A 158 -27.16 2.72 -2.20
C LEU A 158 -25.83 2.55 -2.92
N ASP A 159 -25.47 1.30 -3.17
CA ASP A 159 -24.27 0.96 -3.91
C ASP A 159 -24.56 0.75 -5.39
N VAL A 160 -23.57 0.99 -6.23
CA VAL A 160 -23.63 0.80 -7.68
C VAL A 160 -22.44 -0.04 -8.13
N THR A 161 -22.66 -0.92 -9.08
CA THR A 161 -21.60 -1.69 -9.73
C THR A 161 -21.65 -1.46 -11.24
N PRO A 162 -20.52 -1.17 -11.90
CA PRO A 162 -20.48 -0.97 -13.35
C PRO A 162 -20.60 -2.29 -14.12
N LEU A 163 -20.45 -3.44 -13.46
CA LEU A 163 -20.51 -4.77 -14.03
C LEU A 163 -21.55 -5.62 -13.31
N THR A 164 -22.16 -6.55 -14.04
CA THR A 164 -23.06 -7.54 -13.44
C THR A 164 -22.29 -8.44 -12.49
N LEU A 165 -22.77 -8.57 -11.26
CA LEU A 165 -22.25 -9.52 -10.28
C LEU A 165 -23.02 -10.83 -10.39
N GLY A 166 -22.32 -11.96 -10.30
CA GLY A 166 -22.91 -13.30 -10.31
C GLY A 166 -22.13 -14.25 -9.40
N ILE A 167 -22.77 -15.35 -9.05
CA ILE A 167 -22.15 -16.49 -8.34
C ILE A 167 -22.16 -17.64 -9.34
N GLU A 168 -21.00 -18.26 -9.56
CA GLU A 168 -20.85 -19.51 -10.32
C GLU A 168 -21.06 -20.73 -9.42
#